data_77f008dc50355b64b874b40455563d0b
#
_entry.id   77f008dc50355b64b874b40455563d0b
#
_cell.length_a   1.000
_cell.length_b   1.000
_cell.length_c   1.000
_cell.angle_alpha   90.00
_cell.angle_beta   90.00
_cell.angle_gamma   90.00
#
_symmetry.space_group_name_H-M   'P 1'
#
loop_
_entity.id
_entity.type
_entity.pdbx_description
1 polymer ?
#
loop_
_entity_poly.entity_id
_entity_poly.type
_entity_poly.pdbx_seq_one_letter_code
_entity_poly.pdbx_strand_id
1 'polypeptide(L)'
;MKKQLLAAALLLVACAAPMRADSSRASESPRATSSGDIFEQVLVKVNGDIITKTELEQRQVAVLRQKMQGQIDPASLKNDEALKKQLAEITPQLIVNSIDELLLLQRGRELGLRLGDDQFKQIVANIRKEQKLEDDAKFQAALAQENMTMDDLRKQLERQMLIEQVQRQEVGSKLNITEEEARQYYARHPEEFTESASIMLREIFVEVPSSEAGINVAKDDEAQKKIADLRARALKGEDFAKLASESSDSTSKANGGLIGPFSRSDMSPQLQQLVDAMKPGDVTNPIRVQKGYQIFKLESMKPATLQPFDAVRDLISDKVSAARTQTEMRKFLSRLRAQAIIEWKNDELKKAYEKALAAEPTGGL
;
A
#
# COMPACT_ATOMS: atom_id res chain seq x y z
N MET A 1 -9.38 -3.99 -11.40
CA MET A 1 -9.85 -3.30 -10.19
C MET A 1 -11.11 -3.88 -9.54
N LYS A 2 -11.90 -4.76 -10.18
CA LYS A 2 -13.08 -5.42 -9.56
C LYS A 2 -12.77 -6.52 -8.53
N LYS A 3 -11.54 -6.99 -8.41
CA LYS A 3 -11.16 -8.15 -7.55
C LYS A 3 -10.67 -7.79 -6.14
N GLN A 4 -10.41 -6.53 -5.85
CA GLN A 4 -9.80 -6.13 -4.56
C GLN A 4 -10.79 -5.54 -3.54
N LEU A 5 -12.00 -5.16 -3.95
CA LEU A 5 -12.97 -4.51 -3.05
C LEU A 5 -13.83 -5.47 -2.23
N LEU A 6 -13.91 -6.75 -2.62
CA LEU A 6 -14.69 -7.78 -1.90
C LEU A 6 -13.86 -8.60 -0.91
N ALA A 7 -12.54 -8.51 -0.97
CA ALA A 7 -11.64 -9.28 -0.11
C ALA A 7 -11.42 -8.68 1.29
N ALA A 8 -11.80 -7.43 1.51
CA ALA A 8 -11.58 -6.75 2.79
C ALA A 8 -12.59 -7.10 3.89
N ALA A 9 -13.69 -7.78 3.54
CA ALA A 9 -14.75 -8.10 4.50
C ALA A 9 -14.67 -9.52 5.08
N LEU A 10 -13.79 -10.41 4.57
CA LEU A 10 -13.83 -11.84 4.94
C LEU A 10 -12.44 -12.52 5.00
N LEU A 11 -11.40 -11.84 5.45
CA LEU A 11 -10.07 -12.43 5.64
C LEU A 11 -9.66 -12.44 7.11
N LEU A 12 -10.24 -13.37 7.88
CA LEU A 12 -9.64 -13.88 9.12
C LEU A 12 -10.15 -15.32 9.35
N VAL A 13 -9.46 -16.27 8.74
CA VAL A 13 -9.68 -17.70 9.03
C VAL A 13 -8.40 -18.29 9.57
N ALA A 14 -8.60 -18.98 10.70
CA ALA A 14 -7.87 -20.11 11.24
C ALA A 14 -6.81 -19.84 12.31
N CYS A 15 -7.25 -20.05 13.55
CA CYS A 15 -6.58 -20.99 14.45
C CYS A 15 -7.63 -21.52 15.44
N ALA A 16 -8.22 -22.65 15.11
CA ALA A 16 -9.07 -23.42 16.01
C ALA A 16 -8.22 -24.45 16.75
N ALA A 17 -8.07 -24.29 18.06
CA ALA A 17 -7.69 -25.37 18.95
C ALA A 17 -8.95 -25.87 19.67
N PRO A 18 -9.16 -27.20 19.83
CA PRO A 18 -10.38 -27.73 20.44
C PRO A 18 -10.30 -27.64 21.96
N MET A 19 -11.23 -26.94 22.58
CA MET A 19 -11.48 -27.09 24.00
C MET A 19 -12.65 -28.02 24.25
N ARG A 20 -12.37 -29.04 25.05
CA ARG A 20 -13.31 -30.09 25.53
C ARG A 20 -14.44 -29.46 26.34
N ALA A 21 -15.64 -29.93 26.05
CA ALA A 21 -16.81 -29.74 26.89
C ALA A 21 -16.65 -30.51 28.21
N ASP A 22 -16.91 -29.83 29.31
CA ASP A 22 -17.30 -30.49 30.56
C ASP A 22 -18.65 -29.95 31.01
N SER A 23 -19.54 -30.90 31.19
CA SER A 23 -20.94 -30.70 31.56
C SER A 23 -21.09 -30.66 33.07
N SER A 24 -21.79 -29.69 33.59
CA SER A 24 -22.82 -29.80 34.65
C SER A 24 -22.84 -28.59 35.59
N ARG A 25 -23.90 -27.83 35.56
CA ARG A 25 -24.82 -27.59 36.70
C ARG A 25 -25.84 -26.50 36.35
N ALA A 26 -27.07 -26.93 36.39
CA ALA A 26 -28.22 -26.03 36.45
C ALA A 26 -28.22 -25.28 37.80
N SER A 27 -28.55 -23.99 37.77
CA SER A 27 -29.57 -23.35 38.57
C SER A 27 -29.43 -21.83 38.59
N GLU A 28 -30.61 -21.22 38.57
CA GLU A 28 -30.97 -19.87 39.00
C GLU A 28 -30.62 -18.70 38.03
N SER A 29 -31.70 -18.28 37.36
CA SER A 29 -31.82 -16.96 36.75
C SER A 29 -31.75 -15.87 37.82
N PRO A 30 -30.82 -14.92 37.73
CA PRO A 30 -31.02 -13.65 38.38
C PRO A 30 -31.91 -12.77 37.48
N ARG A 31 -32.95 -12.23 38.07
CA ARG A 31 -33.82 -11.21 37.51
C ARG A 31 -33.01 -10.11 36.86
N ALA A 32 -33.42 -9.75 35.65
CA ALA A 32 -32.96 -8.56 34.93
C ALA A 32 -33.02 -7.33 35.85
N THR A 33 -31.87 -6.87 36.26
CA THR A 33 -31.71 -5.51 36.74
C THR A 33 -31.70 -4.61 35.51
N SER A 34 -32.58 -3.62 35.53
CA SER A 34 -32.76 -2.55 34.56
C SER A 34 -31.51 -2.21 33.75
N SER A 35 -31.58 -2.44 32.43
CA SER A 35 -30.70 -1.77 31.51
C SER A 35 -30.85 -0.27 31.70
N GLY A 36 -29.85 0.38 32.28
CA GLY A 36 -29.75 1.82 32.20
C GLY A 36 -29.76 2.18 30.68
N ASP A 37 -30.64 3.08 30.31
CA ASP A 37 -30.69 3.62 28.97
C ASP A 37 -29.28 4.07 28.57
N ILE A 38 -28.66 3.33 27.65
CA ILE A 38 -27.40 3.76 27.04
C ILE A 38 -27.80 4.90 26.12
N PHE A 39 -27.76 6.13 26.61
CA PHE A 39 -27.93 7.32 25.79
C PHE A 39 -26.74 7.40 24.85
N GLU A 40 -26.96 7.01 23.63
CA GLU A 40 -25.94 7.10 22.58
C GLU A 40 -25.59 8.58 22.34
N GLN A 41 -24.35 8.96 22.64
CA GLN A 41 -23.91 10.34 22.54
C GLN A 41 -23.77 10.76 21.07
N VAL A 42 -24.62 11.70 20.62
CA VAL A 42 -24.49 12.31 19.31
C VAL A 42 -23.30 13.28 19.30
N LEU A 43 -22.38 13.12 18.34
CA LEU A 43 -21.21 13.99 18.17
C LEU A 43 -21.44 15.06 17.13
N VAL A 44 -22.06 14.69 16.00
CA VAL A 44 -22.38 15.61 14.92
C VAL A 44 -23.66 15.18 14.22
N LYS A 45 -24.42 16.16 13.69
CA LYS A 45 -25.61 15.94 12.88
C LYS A 45 -25.40 16.61 11.52
N VAL A 46 -25.66 15.87 10.44
CA VAL A 46 -25.45 16.30 9.06
C VAL A 46 -26.74 16.17 8.28
N ASN A 47 -27.40 17.27 7.95
CA ASN A 47 -28.71 17.32 7.27
C ASN A 47 -29.80 16.44 7.93
N GLY A 48 -29.68 16.17 9.22
CA GLY A 48 -30.59 15.30 9.94
C GLY A 48 -30.06 13.92 10.29
N ASP A 49 -29.14 13.35 9.51
CA ASP A 49 -28.42 12.11 9.88
C ASP A 49 -27.39 12.40 10.99
N ILE A 50 -27.13 11.42 11.86
CA ILE A 50 -26.26 11.60 13.03
C ILE A 50 -25.01 10.72 12.93
N ILE A 51 -23.91 11.21 13.50
CA ILE A 51 -22.72 10.41 13.81
C ILE A 51 -22.60 10.35 15.33
N THR A 52 -22.61 9.12 15.87
CA THR A 52 -22.53 8.90 17.30
C THR A 52 -21.11 8.61 17.74
N LYS A 53 -20.90 8.67 19.05
CA LYS A 53 -19.62 8.33 19.68
C LYS A 53 -19.25 6.87 19.43
N THR A 54 -20.22 5.97 19.60
CA THR A 54 -20.03 4.54 19.38
C THR A 54 -19.62 4.24 17.94
N GLU A 55 -20.28 4.87 16.98
CA GLU A 55 -19.92 4.71 15.55
C GLU A 55 -18.50 5.21 15.25
N LEU A 56 -18.11 6.36 15.77
CA LEU A 56 -16.77 6.88 15.60
C LEU A 56 -15.71 5.98 16.23
N GLU A 57 -15.95 5.49 17.45
CA GLU A 57 -15.06 4.54 18.14
C GLU A 57 -14.90 3.23 17.37
N GLN A 58 -15.98 2.68 16.79
CA GLN A 58 -15.92 1.49 15.95
C GLN A 58 -15.05 1.72 14.69
N ARG A 59 -15.21 2.87 14.03
CA ARG A 59 -14.38 3.26 12.87
C ARG A 59 -12.91 3.42 13.26
N GLN A 60 -12.63 4.02 14.40
CA GLN A 60 -11.28 4.17 14.94
C GLN A 60 -10.61 2.80 15.18
N VAL A 61 -11.33 1.87 15.83
CA VAL A 61 -10.86 0.49 16.07
C VAL A 61 -10.57 -0.21 14.74
N ALA A 62 -11.45 -0.08 13.75
CA ALA A 62 -11.26 -0.71 12.45
C ALA A 62 -9.98 -0.23 11.75
N VAL A 63 -9.74 1.08 11.73
CA VAL A 63 -8.52 1.66 11.13
C VAL A 63 -7.26 1.27 11.89
N LEU A 64 -7.30 1.26 13.22
CA LEU A 64 -6.15 0.84 14.03
C LEU A 64 -5.82 -0.65 13.83
N ARG A 65 -6.83 -1.53 13.77
CA ARG A 65 -6.63 -2.95 13.45
C ARG A 65 -5.92 -3.15 12.12
N GLN A 66 -6.35 -2.40 11.10
CA GLN A 66 -5.72 -2.45 9.79
C GLN A 66 -4.26 -1.95 9.81
N LYS A 67 -3.98 -0.86 10.53
CA LYS A 67 -2.62 -0.30 10.66
C LYS A 67 -1.67 -1.23 11.42
N MET A 68 -2.15 -1.85 12.50
CA MET A 68 -1.33 -2.63 13.42
C MET A 68 -1.27 -4.13 13.08
N GLN A 69 -1.98 -4.58 12.04
CA GLN A 69 -2.08 -5.99 11.62
C GLN A 69 -2.44 -6.94 12.78
N GLY A 70 -3.22 -6.47 13.77
CA GLY A 70 -3.52 -7.22 14.99
C GLY A 70 -4.91 -6.95 15.55
N GLN A 71 -5.30 -7.78 16.54
CA GLN A 71 -6.51 -7.54 17.33
C GLN A 71 -6.23 -6.44 18.35
N ILE A 72 -7.09 -5.43 18.37
CA ILE A 72 -7.08 -4.36 19.38
C ILE A 72 -8.30 -4.56 20.26
N ASP A 73 -8.05 -4.65 21.56
CA ASP A 73 -9.13 -4.61 22.54
C ASP A 73 -9.65 -3.16 22.65
N PRO A 74 -10.94 -2.90 22.38
CA PRO A 74 -11.53 -1.57 22.52
C PRO A 74 -11.36 -0.96 23.93
N ALA A 75 -11.27 -1.79 24.97
CA ALA A 75 -11.04 -1.31 26.33
C ALA A 75 -9.63 -0.70 26.51
N SER A 76 -8.64 -1.16 25.76
CA SER A 76 -7.26 -0.63 25.83
C SER A 76 -7.13 0.78 25.25
N LEU A 77 -8.06 1.22 24.39
CA LEU A 77 -8.05 2.57 23.79
C LEU A 77 -8.09 3.70 24.82
N LYS A 78 -8.65 3.44 25.99
CA LYS A 78 -8.78 4.46 27.05
C LYS A 78 -7.54 4.55 27.95
N ASN A 79 -6.74 3.50 28.02
CA ASN A 79 -5.67 3.37 29.02
C ASN A 79 -4.26 3.36 28.41
N ASP A 80 -4.11 3.17 27.11
CA ASP A 80 -2.83 3.13 26.42
C ASP A 80 -2.52 4.48 25.77
N GLU A 81 -1.47 5.15 26.23
CA GLU A 81 -1.04 6.46 25.71
C GLU A 81 -0.56 6.41 24.25
N ALA A 82 0.04 5.31 23.82
CA ALA A 82 0.45 5.13 22.44
C ALA A 82 -0.77 5.04 21.51
N LEU A 83 -1.81 4.31 21.93
CA LEU A 83 -3.08 4.22 21.21
C LEU A 83 -3.82 5.55 21.20
N LYS A 84 -3.84 6.30 22.30
CA LYS A 84 -4.42 7.65 22.33
C LYS A 84 -3.76 8.61 21.33
N LYS A 85 -2.43 8.56 21.23
CA LYS A 85 -1.71 9.37 20.23
C LYS A 85 -2.10 8.98 18.80
N GLN A 86 -2.18 7.70 18.50
CA GLN A 86 -2.61 7.23 17.19
C GLN A 86 -4.07 7.61 16.90
N LEU A 87 -4.96 7.54 17.90
CA LEU A 87 -6.34 8.01 17.76
C LEU A 87 -6.38 9.51 17.42
N ALA A 88 -5.59 10.33 18.11
CA ALA A 88 -5.52 11.76 17.82
C ALA A 88 -5.05 12.06 16.40
N GLU A 89 -4.17 11.23 15.85
CA GLU A 89 -3.68 11.35 14.48
C GLU A 89 -4.72 10.97 13.42
N ILE A 90 -5.51 9.90 13.65
CA ILE A 90 -6.45 9.39 12.66
C ILE A 90 -7.84 10.04 12.74
N THR A 91 -8.26 10.49 13.92
CA THR A 91 -9.61 11.01 14.16
C THR A 91 -9.99 12.19 13.24
N PRO A 92 -9.12 13.18 12.96
CA PRO A 92 -9.45 14.28 12.08
C PRO A 92 -9.88 13.82 10.68
N GLN A 93 -9.15 12.89 10.09
CA GLN A 93 -9.49 12.36 8.76
C GLN A 93 -10.71 11.43 8.82
N LEU A 94 -10.86 10.66 9.88
CA LEU A 94 -12.03 9.78 10.06
C LEU A 94 -13.34 10.57 10.13
N ILE A 95 -13.38 11.70 10.83
CA ILE A 95 -14.61 12.50 10.90
C ILE A 95 -14.92 13.17 9.57
N VAL A 96 -13.90 13.62 8.81
CA VAL A 96 -14.10 14.12 7.45
C VAL A 96 -14.71 13.03 6.59
N ASN A 97 -14.11 11.84 6.57
CA ASN A 97 -14.59 10.72 5.77
C ASN A 97 -16.01 10.29 6.18
N SER A 98 -16.34 10.32 7.47
CA SER A 98 -17.68 9.97 7.96
C SER A 98 -18.75 10.97 7.51
N ILE A 99 -18.44 12.26 7.53
CA ILE A 99 -19.34 13.30 7.03
C ILE A 99 -19.51 13.17 5.52
N ASP A 100 -18.42 13.00 4.77
CA ASP A 100 -18.46 12.81 3.31
C ASP A 100 -19.28 11.60 2.91
N GLU A 101 -19.11 10.49 3.63
CA GLU A 101 -19.90 9.28 3.41
C GLU A 101 -21.40 9.56 3.59
N LEU A 102 -21.80 10.24 4.68
CA LEU A 102 -23.22 10.61 4.89
C LEU A 102 -23.74 11.50 3.75
N LEU A 103 -22.95 12.48 3.33
CA LEU A 103 -23.33 13.36 2.21
C LEU A 103 -23.49 12.62 0.90
N LEU A 104 -22.60 11.66 0.61
CA LEU A 104 -22.72 10.81 -0.57
C LEU A 104 -23.97 9.91 -0.51
N LEU A 105 -24.27 9.33 0.66
CA LEU A 105 -25.47 8.52 0.84
C LEU A 105 -26.75 9.34 0.70
N GLN A 106 -26.78 10.54 1.26
CA GLN A 106 -27.90 11.48 1.11
C GLN A 106 -28.09 11.84 -0.37
N ARG A 107 -27.01 12.15 -1.08
CA ARG A 107 -27.04 12.42 -2.52
C ARG A 107 -27.55 11.23 -3.32
N GLY A 108 -27.15 10.01 -2.97
CA GLY A 108 -27.66 8.78 -3.58
C GLY A 108 -29.16 8.62 -3.39
N ARG A 109 -29.68 8.90 -2.19
CA ARG A 109 -31.13 8.88 -1.91
C ARG A 109 -31.89 9.95 -2.71
N GLU A 110 -31.35 11.18 -2.82
CA GLU A 110 -31.92 12.25 -3.63
C GLU A 110 -32.02 11.87 -5.11
N LEU A 111 -31.02 11.13 -5.62
CA LEU A 111 -31.01 10.60 -6.99
C LEU A 111 -31.93 9.37 -7.17
N GLY A 112 -32.64 8.95 -6.12
CA GLY A 112 -33.53 7.78 -6.15
C GLY A 112 -32.80 6.44 -6.23
N LEU A 113 -31.50 6.41 -5.93
CA LEU A 113 -30.70 5.19 -5.94
C LEU A 113 -31.06 4.31 -4.73
N ARG A 114 -31.21 3.01 -4.97
CA ARG A 114 -31.50 2.01 -3.93
C ARG A 114 -31.08 0.61 -4.38
N LEU A 115 -30.77 -0.24 -3.43
CA LEU A 115 -30.47 -1.65 -3.71
C LEU A 115 -31.79 -2.45 -3.78
N GLY A 116 -32.15 -2.87 -4.99
CA GLY A 116 -33.32 -3.72 -5.21
C GLY A 116 -33.10 -5.14 -4.66
N ASP A 117 -34.22 -5.84 -4.34
CA ASP A 117 -34.15 -7.18 -3.74
C ASP A 117 -33.47 -8.20 -4.65
N ASP A 118 -33.77 -8.16 -5.95
CA ASP A 118 -33.16 -9.11 -6.89
C ASP A 118 -31.66 -8.83 -7.09
N GLN A 119 -31.29 -7.55 -7.11
CA GLN A 119 -29.87 -7.17 -7.17
C GLN A 119 -29.11 -7.60 -5.90
N PHE A 120 -29.73 -7.41 -4.71
CA PHE A 120 -29.15 -7.89 -3.45
C PHE A 120 -28.94 -9.41 -3.48
N LYS A 121 -29.96 -10.19 -3.89
CA LYS A 121 -29.84 -11.65 -4.00
C LYS A 121 -28.71 -12.07 -4.94
N GLN A 122 -28.56 -11.40 -6.09
CA GLN A 122 -27.47 -11.68 -7.03
C GLN A 122 -26.11 -11.39 -6.44
N ILE A 123 -25.94 -10.25 -5.74
CA ILE A 123 -24.68 -9.90 -5.08
C ILE A 123 -24.32 -10.93 -4.03
N VAL A 124 -25.29 -11.31 -3.16
CA VAL A 124 -25.08 -12.34 -2.13
C VAL A 124 -24.73 -13.68 -2.75
N ALA A 125 -25.39 -14.10 -3.82
CA ALA A 125 -25.06 -15.35 -4.52
C ALA A 125 -23.64 -15.33 -5.08
N ASN A 126 -23.19 -14.20 -5.63
CA ASN A 126 -21.82 -14.06 -6.12
C ASN A 126 -20.79 -14.10 -4.97
N ILE A 127 -21.05 -13.40 -3.87
CA ILE A 127 -20.19 -13.45 -2.67
C ILE A 127 -20.06 -14.88 -2.17
N ARG A 128 -21.17 -15.61 -2.03
CA ARG A 128 -21.18 -17.01 -1.58
C ARG A 128 -20.34 -17.90 -2.48
N LYS A 129 -20.47 -17.74 -3.80
CA LYS A 129 -19.70 -18.49 -4.79
C LYS A 129 -18.20 -18.17 -4.74
N GLU A 130 -17.85 -16.87 -4.71
CA GLU A 130 -16.43 -16.45 -4.67
C GLU A 130 -15.72 -16.88 -3.38
N GLN A 131 -16.44 -16.87 -2.25
CA GLN A 131 -15.93 -17.25 -0.93
C GLN A 131 -16.11 -18.75 -0.60
N LYS A 132 -16.68 -19.55 -1.54
CA LYS A 132 -16.97 -20.97 -1.36
C LYS A 132 -17.90 -21.24 -0.14
N LEU A 133 -18.89 -20.35 0.03
CA LEU A 133 -19.89 -20.37 1.10
C LEU A 133 -21.30 -20.65 0.54
N GLU A 134 -21.39 -21.52 -0.48
CA GLU A 134 -22.69 -21.85 -1.10
C GLU A 134 -23.64 -22.54 -0.11
N ASP A 135 -23.11 -23.26 0.87
CA ASP A 135 -23.87 -23.86 1.96
C ASP A 135 -24.42 -22.78 2.91
N ASP A 136 -25.73 -22.84 3.22
CA ASP A 136 -26.40 -21.84 4.05
C ASP A 136 -25.85 -21.81 5.48
N ALA A 137 -25.58 -22.97 6.07
CA ALA A 137 -25.06 -23.04 7.45
C ALA A 137 -23.67 -22.40 7.54
N LYS A 138 -22.80 -22.66 6.54
CA LYS A 138 -21.47 -22.04 6.48
C LYS A 138 -21.56 -20.53 6.28
N PHE A 139 -22.47 -20.07 5.43
CA PHE A 139 -22.65 -18.64 5.20
C PHE A 139 -23.17 -17.91 6.45
N GLN A 140 -24.18 -18.49 7.13
CA GLN A 140 -24.67 -17.93 8.40
C GLN A 140 -23.60 -17.95 9.49
N ALA A 141 -22.80 -19.01 9.58
CA ALA A 141 -21.70 -19.08 10.52
C ALA A 141 -20.62 -18.00 10.23
N ALA A 142 -20.32 -17.74 8.95
CA ALA A 142 -19.39 -16.68 8.56
C ALA A 142 -19.94 -15.28 8.93
N LEU A 143 -21.22 -15.01 8.73
CA LEU A 143 -21.86 -13.77 9.16
C LEU A 143 -21.81 -13.62 10.68
N ALA A 144 -22.11 -14.70 11.42
CA ALA A 144 -22.07 -14.69 12.89
C ALA A 144 -20.65 -14.45 13.45
N GLN A 145 -19.61 -14.97 12.79
CA GLN A 145 -18.22 -14.70 13.17
C GLN A 145 -17.86 -13.21 13.06
N GLU A 146 -18.45 -12.51 12.09
CA GLU A 146 -18.29 -11.07 11.90
C GLU A 146 -19.32 -10.25 12.73
N ASN A 147 -20.12 -10.91 13.59
CA ASN A 147 -21.23 -10.29 14.34
C ASN A 147 -22.21 -9.53 13.42
N MET A 148 -22.49 -10.07 12.25
CA MET A 148 -23.29 -9.44 11.20
C MET A 148 -24.57 -10.25 10.93
N THR A 149 -25.67 -9.55 10.75
CA THR A 149 -26.93 -10.13 10.25
C THR A 149 -27.06 -9.95 8.74
N MET A 150 -28.03 -10.65 8.11
CA MET A 150 -28.36 -10.43 6.70
C MET A 150 -28.81 -8.98 6.41
N ASP A 151 -29.48 -8.36 7.37
CA ASP A 151 -29.92 -6.96 7.25
C ASP A 151 -28.72 -6.00 7.32
N ASP A 152 -27.75 -6.28 8.17
CA ASP A 152 -26.51 -5.51 8.25
C ASP A 152 -25.70 -5.64 6.95
N LEU A 153 -25.61 -6.86 6.40
CA LEU A 153 -24.96 -7.10 5.11
C LEU A 153 -25.66 -6.31 4.00
N ARG A 154 -27.01 -6.30 4.00
CA ARG A 154 -27.80 -5.53 3.03
C ARG A 154 -27.50 -4.04 3.14
N LYS A 155 -27.55 -3.48 4.35
CA LYS A 155 -27.24 -2.07 4.60
C LYS A 155 -25.82 -1.70 4.16
N GLN A 156 -24.85 -2.58 4.41
CA GLN A 156 -23.47 -2.36 4.00
C GLN A 156 -23.32 -2.37 2.46
N LEU A 157 -23.93 -3.35 1.79
CA LEU A 157 -23.90 -3.44 0.32
C LEU A 157 -24.62 -2.27 -0.33
N GLU A 158 -25.79 -1.86 0.21
CA GLU A 158 -26.51 -0.70 -0.28
C GLU A 158 -25.69 0.58 -0.13
N ARG A 159 -25.07 0.80 1.04
CA ARG A 159 -24.18 1.94 1.30
C ARG A 159 -23.05 2.00 0.27
N GLN A 160 -22.35 0.90 0.06
CA GLN A 160 -21.24 0.82 -0.91
C GLN A 160 -21.73 1.09 -2.35
N MET A 161 -22.84 0.47 -2.75
CA MET A 161 -23.42 0.65 -4.08
C MET A 161 -23.85 2.10 -4.32
N LEU A 162 -24.52 2.74 -3.35
CA LEU A 162 -24.94 4.13 -3.48
C LEU A 162 -23.74 5.05 -3.68
N ILE A 163 -22.70 4.90 -2.86
CA ILE A 163 -21.47 5.69 -2.98
C ILE A 163 -20.85 5.54 -4.37
N GLU A 164 -20.67 4.30 -4.82
CA GLU A 164 -20.09 4.02 -6.14
C GLU A 164 -20.94 4.59 -7.29
N GLN A 165 -22.26 4.50 -7.20
CA GLN A 165 -23.15 5.02 -8.24
C GLN A 165 -23.17 6.54 -8.28
N VAL A 166 -23.19 7.21 -7.10
CA VAL A 166 -23.07 8.67 -7.01
C VAL A 166 -21.73 9.13 -7.60
N GLN A 167 -20.65 8.47 -7.27
CA GLN A 167 -19.33 8.79 -7.83
C GLN A 167 -19.31 8.64 -9.35
N ARG A 168 -19.84 7.55 -9.89
CA ARG A 168 -19.92 7.36 -11.34
C ARG A 168 -20.80 8.42 -12.02
N GLN A 169 -21.92 8.77 -11.44
CA GLN A 169 -22.87 9.70 -12.04
C GLN A 169 -22.40 11.16 -11.96
N GLU A 170 -21.87 11.60 -10.82
CA GLU A 170 -21.50 12.98 -10.57
C GLU A 170 -20.07 13.35 -11.06
N VAL A 171 -19.19 12.35 -11.11
CA VAL A 171 -17.78 12.55 -11.46
C VAL A 171 -17.43 11.87 -12.78
N GLY A 172 -18.01 10.70 -13.07
CA GLY A 172 -17.63 9.86 -14.21
C GLY A 172 -17.64 10.58 -15.56
N SER A 173 -18.64 11.44 -15.83
CA SER A 173 -18.73 12.23 -17.07
C SER A 173 -17.59 13.25 -17.26
N LYS A 174 -16.86 13.59 -16.18
CA LYS A 174 -15.75 14.55 -16.17
C LYS A 174 -14.38 13.90 -16.32
N LEU A 175 -14.33 12.58 -16.41
CA LEU A 175 -13.10 11.80 -16.44
C LEU A 175 -12.55 11.57 -17.85
N ASN A 176 -13.24 12.01 -18.89
CA ASN A 176 -12.76 11.89 -20.27
C ASN A 176 -11.46 12.70 -20.45
N ILE A 177 -10.43 12.03 -20.91
CA ILE A 177 -9.12 12.62 -21.17
C ILE A 177 -8.98 12.78 -22.69
N THR A 178 -8.61 13.97 -23.11
CA THR A 178 -8.27 14.23 -24.51
C THR A 178 -6.81 13.81 -24.77
N GLU A 179 -6.49 13.53 -26.03
CA GLU A 179 -5.11 13.22 -26.41
C GLU A 179 -4.16 14.40 -26.12
N GLU A 180 -4.65 15.62 -26.29
CA GLU A 180 -3.89 16.84 -25.99
C GLU A 180 -3.50 16.90 -24.51
N GLU A 181 -4.42 16.61 -23.60
CA GLU A 181 -4.13 16.58 -22.15
C GLU A 181 -3.12 15.48 -21.79
N ALA A 182 -3.24 14.30 -22.43
CA ALA A 182 -2.28 13.23 -22.23
C ALA A 182 -0.88 13.64 -22.73
N ARG A 183 -0.75 14.30 -23.87
CA ARG A 183 0.52 14.82 -24.39
C ARG A 183 1.12 15.90 -23.50
N GLN A 184 0.29 16.79 -22.96
CA GLN A 184 0.74 17.83 -22.02
C GLN A 184 1.24 17.22 -20.70
N TYR A 185 0.58 16.17 -20.20
CA TYR A 185 1.05 15.45 -19.02
C TYR A 185 2.41 14.79 -19.28
N TYR A 186 2.53 14.07 -20.38
CA TYR A 186 3.79 13.43 -20.78
C TYR A 186 4.93 14.45 -20.92
N ALA A 187 4.67 15.61 -21.52
CA ALA A 187 5.68 16.65 -21.69
C ALA A 187 6.11 17.30 -20.34
N ARG A 188 5.21 17.36 -19.36
CA ARG A 188 5.51 17.94 -18.04
C ARG A 188 6.14 16.95 -17.06
N HIS A 189 5.98 15.65 -17.30
CA HIS A 189 6.45 14.57 -16.41
C HIS A 189 7.34 13.54 -17.12
N PRO A 190 8.40 13.98 -17.87
CA PRO A 190 9.25 13.04 -18.62
C PRO A 190 9.95 12.02 -17.72
N GLU A 191 10.21 12.38 -16.44
CA GLU A 191 10.82 11.50 -15.44
C GLU A 191 9.98 10.27 -15.13
N GLU A 192 8.65 10.36 -15.22
CA GLU A 192 7.75 9.23 -14.97
C GLU A 192 7.75 8.19 -16.09
N PHE A 193 8.22 8.58 -17.29
CA PHE A 193 8.21 7.78 -18.51
C PHE A 193 9.62 7.48 -19.00
N THR A 194 10.63 7.83 -18.21
CA THR A 194 12.03 7.53 -18.53
C THR A 194 12.43 6.22 -17.88
N GLU A 195 12.80 5.24 -18.69
CA GLU A 195 13.46 4.04 -18.21
C GLU A 195 14.80 4.42 -17.59
N SER A 196 15.03 4.00 -16.37
CA SER A 196 16.29 4.28 -15.69
C SER A 196 17.48 3.66 -16.43
N ALA A 197 18.62 4.33 -16.40
CA ALA A 197 19.87 3.74 -16.86
C ALA A 197 20.10 2.41 -16.14
N SER A 198 20.49 1.39 -16.88
CA SER A 198 20.73 0.04 -16.38
C SER A 198 22.16 -0.37 -16.64
N ILE A 199 22.89 -0.71 -15.60
CA ILE A 199 24.30 -1.08 -15.62
C ILE A 199 24.43 -2.53 -15.14
N MET A 200 25.02 -3.37 -16.00
CA MET A 200 25.35 -4.76 -15.69
C MET A 200 26.85 -4.89 -15.55
N LEU A 201 27.29 -5.43 -14.43
CA LEU A 201 28.70 -5.69 -14.14
C LEU A 201 28.96 -7.17 -13.95
N ARG A 202 30.21 -7.58 -14.15
CA ARG A 202 30.74 -8.81 -13.55
C ARG A 202 31.81 -8.44 -12.57
N GLU A 203 31.88 -9.21 -11.47
CA GLU A 203 32.89 -9.02 -10.44
C GLU A 203 33.75 -10.26 -10.26
N ILE A 204 35.00 -10.04 -9.92
CA ILE A 204 35.86 -11.04 -9.29
C ILE A 204 36.31 -10.44 -7.97
N PHE A 205 36.08 -11.17 -6.90
CA PHE A 205 36.50 -10.81 -5.55
C PHE A 205 37.50 -11.84 -5.05
N VAL A 206 38.60 -11.38 -4.46
CA VAL A 206 39.61 -12.21 -3.77
C VAL A 206 39.63 -11.80 -2.31
N GLU A 207 39.26 -12.71 -1.43
CA GLU A 207 39.17 -12.46 -0.02
C GLU A 207 40.56 -12.43 0.63
N VAL A 208 40.79 -11.51 1.56
CA VAL A 208 41.92 -11.50 2.49
C VAL A 208 41.41 -11.99 3.84
N PRO A 209 41.78 -13.21 4.26
CA PRO A 209 41.35 -13.73 5.55
C PRO A 209 41.82 -12.82 6.69
N SER A 210 40.86 -12.37 7.52
CA SER A 210 41.17 -11.64 8.75
C SER A 210 41.61 -12.59 9.84
N SER A 211 42.64 -12.23 10.63
CA SER A 211 43.01 -12.92 11.85
C SER A 211 42.67 -12.06 13.07
N GLU A 212 42.55 -12.65 14.26
CA GLU A 212 42.34 -11.91 15.51
C GLU A 212 43.45 -10.87 15.79
N ALA A 213 44.60 -11.05 15.16
CA ALA A 213 45.76 -10.15 15.27
C ALA A 213 45.76 -9.00 14.23
N GLY A 214 44.71 -8.85 13.44
CA GLY A 214 44.61 -7.83 12.38
C GLY A 214 44.88 -8.36 10.97
N ILE A 215 45.22 -7.47 10.02
CA ILE A 215 45.47 -7.83 8.63
C ILE A 215 46.80 -8.61 8.52
N ASN A 216 46.73 -9.81 7.95
CA ASN A 216 47.92 -10.57 7.64
C ASN A 216 48.53 -10.05 6.33
N VAL A 217 49.66 -9.33 6.44
CA VAL A 217 50.32 -8.66 5.32
C VAL A 217 50.68 -9.63 4.18
N ALA A 218 51.16 -10.84 4.55
CA ALA A 218 51.53 -11.84 3.53
C ALA A 218 50.28 -12.30 2.74
N LYS A 219 49.14 -12.49 3.40
CA LYS A 219 47.86 -12.83 2.75
C LYS A 219 47.29 -11.70 1.93
N ASP A 220 47.47 -10.46 2.37
CA ASP A 220 47.09 -9.28 1.61
C ASP A 220 47.89 -9.18 0.30
N ASP A 221 49.22 -9.37 0.35
CA ASP A 221 50.12 -9.40 -0.82
C ASP A 221 49.77 -10.55 -1.78
N GLU A 222 49.43 -11.75 -1.27
CA GLU A 222 49.00 -12.88 -2.08
C GLU A 222 47.69 -12.56 -2.82
N ALA A 223 46.71 -12.00 -2.12
CA ALA A 223 45.42 -11.62 -2.71
C ALA A 223 45.57 -10.50 -3.75
N GLN A 224 46.42 -9.51 -3.48
CA GLN A 224 46.75 -8.45 -4.42
C GLN A 224 47.40 -8.99 -5.72
N LYS A 225 48.35 -9.90 -5.60
CA LYS A 225 48.97 -10.57 -6.76
C LYS A 225 47.97 -11.41 -7.54
N LYS A 226 47.13 -12.18 -6.83
CA LYS A 226 46.07 -13.03 -7.44
C LYS A 226 45.10 -12.18 -8.25
N ILE A 227 44.55 -11.09 -7.68
CA ILE A 227 43.60 -10.24 -8.38
C ILE A 227 44.24 -9.51 -9.57
N ALA A 228 45.52 -9.11 -9.45
CA ALA A 228 46.26 -8.49 -10.54
C ALA A 228 46.51 -9.46 -11.73
N ASP A 229 46.84 -10.74 -11.42
CA ASP A 229 46.98 -11.79 -12.43
C ASP A 229 45.66 -12.05 -13.14
N LEU A 230 44.57 -12.22 -12.39
CA LEU A 230 43.21 -12.42 -12.97
C LEU A 230 42.82 -11.28 -13.88
N ARG A 231 43.10 -10.03 -13.49
CA ARG A 231 42.90 -8.86 -14.35
C ARG A 231 43.77 -8.93 -15.63
N ALA A 232 45.04 -9.28 -15.49
CA ALA A 232 45.94 -9.39 -16.65
C ALA A 232 45.46 -10.45 -17.65
N ARG A 233 44.95 -11.58 -17.17
CA ARG A 233 44.35 -12.63 -17.99
C ARG A 233 43.08 -12.15 -18.69
N ALA A 234 42.20 -11.45 -17.98
CA ALA A 234 40.99 -10.85 -18.54
C ALA A 234 41.31 -9.84 -19.63
N LEU A 235 42.34 -9.00 -19.46
CA LEU A 235 42.79 -8.02 -20.45
C LEU A 235 43.44 -8.67 -21.69
N LYS A 236 43.97 -9.91 -21.56
CA LYS A 236 44.46 -10.69 -22.68
C LYS A 236 43.35 -11.43 -23.46
N GLY A 237 42.07 -11.25 -23.05
CA GLY A 237 40.92 -11.81 -23.74
C GLY A 237 40.40 -13.13 -23.17
N GLU A 238 40.90 -13.58 -22.02
CA GLU A 238 40.32 -14.73 -21.33
C GLU A 238 38.90 -14.41 -20.84
N ASP A 239 38.01 -15.38 -20.90
CA ASP A 239 36.61 -15.18 -20.54
C ASP A 239 36.47 -14.82 -19.05
N PHE A 240 36.03 -13.58 -18.79
CA PHE A 240 35.87 -13.07 -17.45
C PHE A 240 34.85 -13.87 -16.62
N ALA A 241 33.78 -14.38 -17.26
CA ALA A 241 32.79 -15.21 -16.56
C ALA A 241 33.41 -16.52 -16.09
N LYS A 242 34.28 -17.12 -16.92
CA LYS A 242 35.02 -18.33 -16.54
C LYS A 242 36.00 -18.05 -15.41
N LEU A 243 36.80 -16.97 -15.51
CA LEU A 243 37.69 -16.53 -14.45
C LEU A 243 36.97 -16.32 -13.13
N ALA A 244 35.82 -15.67 -13.16
CA ALA A 244 34.97 -15.44 -11.99
C ALA A 244 34.47 -16.78 -11.38
N SER A 245 33.96 -17.68 -12.22
CA SER A 245 33.47 -18.99 -11.78
C SER A 245 34.55 -19.89 -11.17
N GLU A 246 35.78 -19.76 -11.63
CA GLU A 246 36.89 -20.61 -11.14
C GLU A 246 37.58 -19.99 -9.92
N SER A 247 37.77 -18.67 -9.88
CA SER A 247 38.72 -18.01 -9.00
C SER A 247 38.15 -16.95 -8.05
N SER A 248 36.88 -16.54 -8.22
CA SER A 248 36.24 -15.56 -7.33
C SER A 248 35.84 -16.20 -6.00
N ASP A 249 35.97 -15.44 -4.92
CA ASP A 249 35.47 -15.78 -3.59
C ASP A 249 34.07 -15.15 -3.31
N SER A 250 33.49 -14.40 -4.30
CA SER A 250 32.16 -13.81 -4.21
C SER A 250 31.06 -14.85 -4.39
N THR A 251 29.89 -14.58 -3.82
CA THR A 251 28.66 -15.37 -4.06
C THR A 251 28.20 -15.33 -5.50
N SER A 252 28.52 -14.26 -6.24
CA SER A 252 28.23 -14.12 -7.67
C SER A 252 29.00 -15.10 -8.54
N LYS A 253 30.01 -15.79 -8.01
CA LYS A 253 30.80 -16.83 -8.66
C LYS A 253 29.92 -17.86 -9.41
N ALA A 254 28.82 -18.28 -8.79
CA ALA A 254 27.89 -19.26 -9.35
C ALA A 254 27.25 -18.79 -10.68
N ASN A 255 27.19 -17.46 -10.90
CA ASN A 255 26.66 -16.83 -12.10
C ASN A 255 27.74 -16.14 -12.95
N GLY A 256 28.98 -16.66 -12.93
CA GLY A 256 30.10 -16.10 -13.66
C GLY A 256 30.42 -14.65 -13.24
N GLY A 257 30.22 -14.32 -11.97
CA GLY A 257 30.44 -12.99 -11.43
C GLY A 257 29.40 -11.94 -11.80
N LEU A 258 28.31 -12.31 -12.51
CA LEU A 258 27.30 -11.34 -12.98
C LEU A 258 26.53 -10.75 -11.82
N ILE A 259 26.49 -9.41 -11.76
CA ILE A 259 25.78 -8.62 -10.75
C ILE A 259 24.98 -7.48 -11.41
N GLY A 260 23.88 -7.11 -10.82
CA GLY A 260 22.94 -6.10 -11.33
C GLY A 260 21.62 -6.72 -11.83
N PRO A 261 20.77 -5.98 -12.56
CA PRO A 261 21.01 -4.61 -13.01
C PRO A 261 21.05 -3.58 -11.87
N PHE A 262 21.95 -2.62 -11.98
CA PHE A 262 22.04 -1.50 -11.07
C PHE A 262 21.54 -0.23 -11.73
N SER A 263 20.79 0.60 -11.00
CA SER A 263 20.66 2.01 -11.34
C SER A 263 21.91 2.78 -10.86
N ARG A 264 22.14 3.96 -11.43
CA ARG A 264 23.28 4.78 -10.98
C ARG A 264 23.20 5.12 -9.50
N SER A 265 22.01 5.37 -8.98
CA SER A 265 21.75 5.66 -7.56
C SER A 265 22.09 4.52 -6.60
N ASP A 266 22.10 3.28 -7.08
CA ASP A 266 22.35 2.10 -6.24
C ASP A 266 23.85 1.84 -6.02
N MET A 267 24.69 2.57 -6.73
CA MET A 267 26.14 2.44 -6.67
C MET A 267 26.77 3.43 -5.71
N SER A 268 27.90 3.04 -5.08
CA SER A 268 28.72 3.98 -4.32
C SER A 268 29.30 5.07 -5.25
N PRO A 269 29.56 6.30 -4.75
CA PRO A 269 30.13 7.37 -5.57
C PRO A 269 31.44 6.98 -6.27
N GLN A 270 32.27 6.16 -5.62
CA GLN A 270 33.52 5.67 -6.22
C GLN A 270 33.24 4.73 -7.40
N LEU A 271 32.26 3.81 -7.26
CA LEU A 271 31.92 2.88 -8.32
C LEU A 271 31.24 3.62 -9.50
N GLN A 272 30.42 4.64 -9.21
CA GLN A 272 29.84 5.51 -10.26
C GLN A 272 30.91 6.16 -11.12
N GLN A 273 31.92 6.77 -10.50
CA GLN A 273 33.02 7.42 -11.22
C GLN A 273 33.81 6.43 -12.07
N LEU A 274 34.03 5.22 -11.60
CA LEU A 274 34.73 4.18 -12.35
C LEU A 274 33.91 3.74 -13.56
N VAL A 275 32.62 3.43 -13.36
CA VAL A 275 31.72 2.96 -14.42
C VAL A 275 31.49 4.04 -15.47
N ASP A 276 31.38 5.32 -15.09
CA ASP A 276 31.21 6.44 -16.01
C ASP A 276 32.40 6.60 -17.01
N ALA A 277 33.59 6.17 -16.59
CA ALA A 277 34.79 6.20 -17.42
C ALA A 277 34.99 4.94 -18.29
N MET A 278 34.15 3.91 -18.10
CA MET A 278 34.29 2.61 -18.76
C MET A 278 33.39 2.49 -20.01
N LYS A 279 33.85 1.66 -20.94
CA LYS A 279 33.04 1.15 -22.07
C LYS A 279 32.69 -0.32 -21.81
N PRO A 280 31.58 -0.83 -22.35
CA PRO A 280 31.28 -2.25 -22.30
C PRO A 280 32.50 -3.10 -22.74
N GLY A 281 32.88 -4.04 -21.90
CA GLY A 281 34.08 -4.86 -22.05
C GLY A 281 35.28 -4.43 -21.22
N ASP A 282 35.33 -3.17 -20.75
CA ASP A 282 36.45 -2.70 -19.92
C ASP A 282 36.47 -3.35 -18.55
N VAL A 283 37.70 -3.51 -18.01
CA VAL A 283 37.97 -4.10 -16.71
C VAL A 283 38.69 -3.08 -15.81
N THR A 284 38.18 -2.86 -14.60
CA THR A 284 38.76 -1.91 -13.64
C THR A 284 40.15 -2.32 -13.16
N ASN A 285 40.89 -1.39 -12.61
CA ASN A 285 42.02 -1.73 -11.75
C ASN A 285 41.55 -2.45 -10.48
N PRO A 286 42.40 -3.24 -9.84
CA PRO A 286 42.08 -3.81 -8.53
C PRO A 286 41.71 -2.73 -7.50
N ILE A 287 40.56 -2.91 -6.89
CA ILE A 287 40.00 -2.01 -5.87
C ILE A 287 40.12 -2.70 -4.53
N ARG A 288 40.80 -2.05 -3.58
CA ARG A 288 40.89 -2.55 -2.19
C ARG A 288 39.56 -2.28 -1.50
N VAL A 289 38.93 -3.32 -0.99
CA VAL A 289 37.73 -3.25 -0.15
C VAL A 289 38.01 -3.81 1.23
N GLN A 290 37.07 -3.66 2.16
CA GLN A 290 37.31 -4.02 3.57
C GLN A 290 37.80 -5.47 3.76
N LYS A 291 37.28 -6.43 2.95
CA LYS A 291 37.57 -7.86 3.09
C LYS A 291 38.51 -8.43 2.02
N GLY A 292 39.06 -7.61 1.13
CA GLY A 292 39.90 -8.13 0.06
C GLY A 292 40.04 -7.16 -1.11
N TYR A 293 40.18 -7.74 -2.29
CA TYR A 293 40.33 -6.99 -3.55
C TYR A 293 39.24 -7.39 -4.54
N GLN A 294 38.75 -6.40 -5.30
CA GLN A 294 37.76 -6.60 -6.36
C GLN A 294 38.22 -6.01 -7.69
N ILE A 295 37.83 -6.64 -8.76
CA ILE A 295 37.80 -6.06 -10.12
C ILE A 295 36.41 -6.21 -10.70
N PHE A 296 36.01 -5.21 -11.51
CA PHE A 296 34.74 -5.23 -12.20
C PHE A 296 34.98 -5.17 -13.71
N LYS A 297 34.16 -5.90 -14.45
CA LYS A 297 34.02 -5.75 -15.90
C LYS A 297 32.68 -5.13 -16.18
N LEU A 298 32.61 -4.08 -17.00
CA LEU A 298 31.36 -3.53 -17.50
C LEU A 298 30.82 -4.46 -18.58
N GLU A 299 29.73 -5.17 -18.29
CA GLU A 299 29.08 -6.08 -19.25
C GLU A 299 28.20 -5.32 -20.23
N SER A 300 27.33 -4.46 -19.70
CA SER A 300 26.52 -3.56 -20.52
C SER A 300 26.11 -2.31 -19.73
N MET A 301 25.90 -1.22 -20.46
CA MET A 301 25.34 0.02 -19.94
C MET A 301 24.28 0.50 -20.92
N LYS A 302 23.03 0.55 -20.45
CA LYS A 302 21.91 1.16 -21.18
C LYS A 302 21.68 2.54 -20.61
N PRO A 303 21.66 3.60 -21.43
CA PRO A 303 21.34 4.95 -20.96
C PRO A 303 19.88 5.01 -20.53
N ALA A 304 19.57 6.00 -19.69
CA ALA A 304 18.18 6.35 -19.44
C ALA A 304 17.52 6.77 -20.76
N THR A 305 16.36 6.22 -21.04
CA THR A 305 15.66 6.47 -22.31
C THR A 305 14.23 6.86 -22.04
N LEU A 306 13.82 8.03 -22.53
CA LEU A 306 12.41 8.43 -22.49
C LEU A 306 11.61 7.53 -23.44
N GLN A 307 10.62 6.83 -22.92
CA GLN A 307 9.74 5.97 -23.71
C GLN A 307 8.88 6.82 -24.65
N PRO A 308 8.69 6.41 -25.90
CA PRO A 308 7.82 7.14 -26.83
C PRO A 308 6.40 7.26 -26.28
N PHE A 309 5.73 8.39 -26.54
CA PHE A 309 4.36 8.65 -26.09
C PHE A 309 3.40 7.48 -26.38
N ASP A 310 3.47 6.93 -27.60
CA ASP A 310 2.57 5.84 -28.02
C ASP A 310 2.77 4.55 -27.22
N ALA A 311 4.00 4.30 -26.73
CA ALA A 311 4.29 3.12 -25.90
C ALA A 311 3.73 3.24 -24.48
N VAL A 312 3.57 4.48 -23.98
CA VAL A 312 3.12 4.76 -22.61
C VAL A 312 1.74 5.42 -22.54
N ARG A 313 1.04 5.53 -23.67
CA ARG A 313 -0.24 6.22 -23.81
C ARG A 313 -1.28 5.74 -22.79
N ASP A 314 -1.44 4.44 -22.64
CA ASP A 314 -2.41 3.86 -21.72
C ASP A 314 -2.03 4.16 -20.27
N LEU A 315 -0.74 4.06 -19.92
CA LEU A 315 -0.22 4.41 -18.60
C LEU A 315 -0.46 5.89 -18.28
N ILE A 316 -0.24 6.79 -19.26
CA ILE A 316 -0.53 8.23 -19.12
C ILE A 316 -2.03 8.43 -18.86
N SER A 317 -2.88 7.79 -19.67
CA SER A 317 -4.33 7.89 -19.54
C SER A 317 -4.80 7.43 -18.16
N ASP A 318 -4.27 6.32 -17.65
CA ASP A 318 -4.58 5.82 -16.31
C ASP A 318 -4.15 6.80 -15.21
N LYS A 319 -2.94 7.36 -15.30
CA LYS A 319 -2.41 8.34 -14.33
C LYS A 319 -3.23 9.63 -14.32
N VAL A 320 -3.48 10.21 -15.49
CA VAL A 320 -4.27 11.45 -15.62
C VAL A 320 -5.69 11.22 -15.16
N SER A 321 -6.31 10.06 -15.50
CA SER A 321 -7.66 9.69 -15.05
C SER A 321 -7.73 9.55 -13.53
N ALA A 322 -6.75 8.90 -12.93
CA ALA A 322 -6.70 8.75 -11.47
C ALA A 322 -6.58 10.10 -10.76
N ALA A 323 -5.68 10.97 -11.22
CA ALA A 323 -5.49 12.30 -10.66
C ALA A 323 -6.72 13.21 -10.86
N ARG A 324 -7.35 13.13 -12.05
CA ARG A 324 -8.60 13.84 -12.33
C ARG A 324 -9.74 13.34 -11.45
N THR A 325 -9.87 12.04 -11.29
CA THR A 325 -10.89 11.43 -10.40
C THR A 325 -10.77 11.99 -8.99
N GLN A 326 -9.55 12.02 -8.45
CA GLN A 326 -9.31 12.58 -7.12
C GLN A 326 -9.67 14.07 -7.04
N THR A 327 -9.30 14.85 -8.05
CA THR A 327 -9.57 16.29 -8.10
C THR A 327 -11.08 16.57 -8.22
N GLU A 328 -11.77 15.90 -9.14
CA GLU A 328 -13.22 16.11 -9.34
C GLU A 328 -14.04 15.59 -8.16
N MET A 329 -13.62 14.48 -7.53
CA MET A 329 -14.25 13.99 -6.30
C MET A 329 -14.10 15.01 -5.17
N ARG A 330 -12.92 15.59 -4.97
CA ARG A 330 -12.69 16.62 -3.97
C ARG A 330 -13.57 17.85 -4.20
N LYS A 331 -13.65 18.34 -5.45
CA LYS A 331 -14.54 19.45 -5.82
C LYS A 331 -16.01 19.12 -5.55
N PHE A 332 -16.40 17.88 -5.83
CA PHE A 332 -17.76 17.42 -5.58
C PHE A 332 -18.08 17.36 -4.10
N LEU A 333 -17.23 16.74 -3.28
CA LEU A 333 -17.37 16.70 -1.82
C LEU A 333 -17.36 18.11 -1.18
N SER A 334 -16.48 18.99 -1.65
CA SER A 334 -16.44 20.38 -1.18
C SER A 334 -17.79 21.10 -1.42
N ARG A 335 -18.43 20.87 -2.58
CA ARG A 335 -19.78 21.43 -2.86
C ARG A 335 -20.83 20.83 -1.94
N LEU A 336 -20.83 19.52 -1.72
CA LEU A 336 -21.76 18.87 -0.80
C LEU A 336 -21.61 19.40 0.62
N ARG A 337 -20.37 19.52 1.11
CA ARG A 337 -20.05 20.10 2.45
C ARG A 337 -20.55 21.56 2.58
N ALA A 338 -20.37 22.37 1.54
CA ALA A 338 -20.81 23.76 1.53
C ALA A 338 -22.35 23.95 1.55
N GLN A 339 -23.09 22.95 1.05
CA GLN A 339 -24.55 22.94 1.05
C GLN A 339 -25.16 22.28 2.28
N ALA A 340 -24.36 21.54 3.05
CA ALA A 340 -24.82 20.78 4.18
C ALA A 340 -25.01 21.62 5.44
N ILE A 341 -26.02 21.29 6.23
CA ILE A 341 -26.22 21.80 7.59
C ILE A 341 -25.52 20.84 8.55
N ILE A 342 -24.36 21.27 9.10
CA ILE A 342 -23.56 20.47 10.03
C ILE A 342 -23.66 21.07 11.43
N GLU A 343 -24.34 20.37 12.34
CA GLU A 343 -24.51 20.76 13.73
C GLU A 343 -23.54 19.97 14.61
N TRP A 344 -22.58 20.64 15.23
CA TRP A 344 -21.59 20.04 16.10
C TRP A 344 -22.11 19.99 17.55
N LYS A 345 -21.94 18.83 18.21
CA LYS A 345 -22.17 18.63 19.65
C LYS A 345 -20.86 18.44 20.41
N ASN A 346 -19.72 18.49 19.70
CA ASN A 346 -18.37 18.39 20.25
C ASN A 346 -17.43 19.39 19.55
N ASP A 347 -16.99 20.41 20.29
CA ASP A 347 -16.18 21.49 19.74
C ASP A 347 -14.74 21.06 19.39
N GLU A 348 -14.18 20.08 20.11
CA GLU A 348 -12.84 19.56 19.81
C GLU A 348 -12.86 18.80 18.48
N LEU A 349 -13.91 18.01 18.25
CA LEU A 349 -14.09 17.29 17.00
C LEU A 349 -14.32 18.25 15.82
N LYS A 350 -15.05 19.37 16.04
CA LYS A 350 -15.19 20.44 15.06
C LYS A 350 -13.86 21.03 14.67
N LYS A 351 -13.02 21.39 15.64
CA LYS A 351 -11.66 21.92 15.38
C LYS A 351 -10.79 20.91 14.62
N ALA A 352 -10.88 19.63 14.99
CA ALA A 352 -10.15 18.55 14.32
C ALA A 352 -10.58 18.43 12.85
N TYR A 353 -11.87 18.48 12.57
CA TYR A 353 -12.44 18.49 11.22
C TYR A 353 -11.96 19.68 10.40
N GLU A 354 -12.09 20.90 10.93
CA GLU A 354 -11.66 22.13 10.24
C GLU A 354 -10.17 22.12 9.92
N LYS A 355 -9.34 21.63 10.86
CA LYS A 355 -7.89 21.47 10.65
C LYS A 355 -7.58 20.43 9.55
N ALA A 356 -8.32 19.31 9.50
CA ALA A 356 -8.12 18.31 8.48
C ALA A 356 -8.48 18.84 7.08
N LEU A 357 -9.59 19.57 6.96
CA LEU A 357 -9.97 20.21 5.70
C LEU A 357 -8.97 21.26 5.23
N ALA A 358 -8.42 22.06 6.14
CA ALA A 358 -7.39 23.05 5.81
C ALA A 358 -6.07 22.41 5.35
N ALA A 359 -5.81 21.15 5.74
CA ALA A 359 -4.64 20.40 5.31
C ALA A 359 -4.85 19.63 4.00
N GLU A 360 -6.09 19.57 3.46
CA GLU A 360 -6.34 18.98 2.16
C GLU A 360 -5.55 19.74 1.07
N PRO A 361 -4.82 19.04 0.18
CA PRO A 361 -4.07 19.72 -0.88
C PRO A 361 -5.00 20.53 -1.78
N THR A 362 -4.73 21.81 -1.94
CA THR A 362 -5.51 22.73 -2.80
C THR A 362 -5.13 22.62 -4.29
N GLY A 363 -4.11 21.80 -4.64
CA GLY A 363 -3.58 21.66 -5.99
C GLY A 363 -4.43 20.76 -6.88
N GLY A 364 -4.81 21.32 -8.03
CA GLY A 364 -5.19 20.57 -9.24
C GLY A 364 -3.94 20.18 -10.04
N LEU A 365 -4.14 19.31 -11.04
CA LEU A 365 -3.13 18.90 -12.04
C LEU A 365 -2.40 20.08 -12.66
#